data_1bcc99562fea9fb388a20792445c386e
#
_entry.id   1bcc99562fea9fb388a20792445c386e
#
_cell.length_a   1.000
_cell.length_b   1.000
_cell.length_c   1.000
_cell.angle_alpha   90.00
_cell.angle_beta   90.00
_cell.angle_gamma   90.00
#
_symmetry.space_group_name_H-M   'P 1'
#
loop_
_entity.id
_entity.type
_entity.pdbx_description
1 polymer ?
#
loop_
_entity_poly.entity_id
_entity_poly.type
_entity_poly.pdbx_seq_one_letter_code
_entity_poly.pdbx_strand_id
1 'polypeptide(L)'
;MDEQTIRQRISTQRDFFATGATLPLSFRLKQLEQLKLALKRHEQDLYTALKADLGKSRMESYMCEIGLTLSELTWMQRHLPKLMRCKTVPTPLAHFAAKSFQSPSPYGTVLIMSPWNYPVLLTLEPLIDALAAGNTVILKPSAYAPHTSQILSQILKECYPPKYVTMITGGREENQALLNQRFDKIFFTGGKTVGKEVLRHAAEYLTPVTLELGGKSPCIVDSTAKISLTARRIVFGKYLNCGQTCVAPDYILCDASVRNRLLQALEKEIHRQFGKQPLQNPDYGKIINEKHFHRLQNLIAADKLVCGGESDPSALRIAPTILKDVTWDDPVMGEEIFGPILPVLTYSDLNDAIRQVESHPHPLALYLFTEDPAAKKKVLARCHFGGGCINDTIIHLATSQMPFGGVGESGMGCYHGKEGFDCFTHQRSIVDKKTWMDLPIRYQKYRFWKEKMLRGFLR
;
A
#
# COMPACT_ATOMS: atom_id res chain seq x y z
N MET A 1 -3.98 16.11 -20.91
CA MET A 1 -4.89 17.23 -20.48
C MET A 1 -3.99 18.39 -20.14
N ASP A 2 -4.30 19.62 -20.64
CA ASP A 2 -3.47 20.78 -20.33
C ASP A 2 -3.57 21.23 -18.88
N GLU A 3 -2.57 21.98 -18.40
CA GLU A 3 -2.46 22.41 -17.01
C GLU A 3 -3.61 23.34 -16.61
N GLN A 4 -4.11 24.17 -17.51
CA GLN A 4 -5.23 25.08 -17.24
C GLN A 4 -6.52 24.28 -16.95
N THR A 5 -6.80 23.25 -17.72
CA THR A 5 -7.94 22.35 -17.49
C THR A 5 -7.80 21.62 -16.15
N ILE A 6 -6.60 21.14 -15.79
CA ILE A 6 -6.32 20.53 -14.49
C ILE A 6 -6.63 21.50 -13.35
N ARG A 7 -6.12 22.72 -13.43
CA ARG A 7 -6.37 23.79 -12.45
C ARG A 7 -7.86 24.09 -12.28
N GLN A 8 -8.60 24.17 -13.39
CA GLN A 8 -10.05 24.38 -13.36
C GLN A 8 -10.79 23.24 -12.68
N ARG A 9 -10.39 21.97 -12.91
CA ARG A 9 -10.99 20.82 -12.23
C ARG A 9 -10.76 20.86 -10.72
N ILE A 10 -9.56 21.19 -10.29
CA ILE A 10 -9.22 21.31 -8.86
C ILE A 10 -10.03 22.44 -8.21
N SER A 11 -10.14 23.60 -8.86
CA SER A 11 -10.95 24.73 -8.37
C SER A 11 -12.41 24.29 -8.18
N THR A 12 -13.01 23.66 -9.20
CA THR A 12 -14.39 23.17 -9.14
C THR A 12 -14.61 22.16 -8.00
N GLN A 13 -13.63 21.30 -7.71
CA GLN A 13 -13.69 20.38 -6.57
C GLN A 13 -13.61 21.11 -5.24
N ARG A 14 -12.78 22.13 -5.12
CA ARG A 14 -12.69 22.96 -3.92
C ARG A 14 -13.99 23.69 -3.64
N ASP A 15 -14.58 24.28 -4.68
CA ASP A 15 -15.87 24.96 -4.58
C ASP A 15 -16.97 23.99 -4.10
N PHE A 16 -17.00 22.78 -4.66
CA PHE A 16 -17.93 21.73 -4.23
C PHE A 16 -17.69 21.29 -2.79
N PHE A 17 -16.43 21.07 -2.41
CA PHE A 17 -16.08 20.73 -1.03
C PHE A 17 -16.52 21.81 -0.04
N ALA A 18 -16.32 23.09 -0.38
CA ALA A 18 -16.70 24.24 0.43
C ALA A 18 -18.20 24.33 0.72
N THR A 19 -19.05 23.71 -0.12
CA THR A 19 -20.51 23.65 0.16
C THR A 19 -20.84 22.74 1.35
N GLY A 20 -19.93 21.91 1.83
CA GLY A 20 -20.19 20.91 2.88
C GLY A 20 -21.01 19.70 2.40
N ALA A 21 -21.32 19.57 1.12
CA ALA A 21 -22.14 18.49 0.56
C ALA A 21 -21.56 17.08 0.83
N THR A 22 -20.24 16.96 1.00
CA THR A 22 -19.55 15.69 1.26
C THR A 22 -19.56 15.27 2.75
N LEU A 23 -20.00 16.14 3.65
CA LEU A 23 -19.90 15.91 5.10
C LEU A 23 -20.95 14.93 5.66
N PRO A 24 -22.22 14.91 5.22
CA PRO A 24 -23.22 14.02 5.79
C PRO A 24 -22.90 12.52 5.60
N LEU A 25 -23.14 11.71 6.63
CA LEU A 25 -22.97 10.26 6.58
C LEU A 25 -23.78 9.63 5.43
N SER A 26 -25.02 10.05 5.26
CA SER A 26 -25.91 9.54 4.20
C SER A 26 -25.34 9.77 2.78
N PHE A 27 -24.71 10.93 2.56
CA PHE A 27 -24.03 11.22 1.30
C PHE A 27 -22.88 10.22 1.07
N ARG A 28 -21.97 10.08 2.06
CA ARG A 28 -20.79 9.21 1.93
C ARG A 28 -21.19 7.74 1.71
N LEU A 29 -22.13 7.21 2.49
CA LEU A 29 -22.64 5.84 2.30
C LEU A 29 -23.23 5.62 0.92
N LYS A 30 -24.00 6.60 0.41
CA LYS A 30 -24.57 6.55 -0.95
C LYS A 30 -23.47 6.48 -2.01
N GLN A 31 -22.42 7.28 -1.87
CA GLN A 31 -21.31 7.29 -2.84
C GLN A 31 -20.54 5.96 -2.85
N LEU A 32 -20.26 5.38 -1.68
CA LEU A 32 -19.63 4.06 -1.57
C LEU A 32 -20.50 2.95 -2.17
N GLU A 33 -21.82 3.00 -1.95
CA GLU A 33 -22.75 2.01 -2.53
C GLU A 33 -22.83 2.12 -4.06
N GLN A 34 -22.83 3.33 -4.61
CA GLN A 34 -22.78 3.53 -6.06
C GLN A 34 -21.54 2.90 -6.69
N LEU A 35 -20.37 3.10 -6.09
CA LEU A 35 -19.13 2.48 -6.56
C LEU A 35 -19.20 0.95 -6.48
N LYS A 36 -19.69 0.40 -5.37
CA LYS A 36 -19.83 -1.05 -5.17
C LYS A 36 -20.72 -1.71 -6.22
N LEU A 37 -21.86 -1.08 -6.53
CA LEU A 37 -22.78 -1.57 -7.54
C LEU A 37 -22.19 -1.46 -8.95
N ALA A 38 -21.49 -0.38 -9.27
CA ALA A 38 -20.82 -0.20 -10.55
C ALA A 38 -19.70 -1.23 -10.76
N LEU A 39 -18.85 -1.48 -9.75
CA LEU A 39 -17.83 -2.52 -9.83
C LEU A 39 -18.40 -3.91 -10.12
N LYS A 40 -19.53 -4.26 -9.50
CA LYS A 40 -20.21 -5.53 -9.77
C LYS A 40 -20.77 -5.60 -11.20
N ARG A 41 -21.31 -4.49 -11.74
CA ARG A 41 -21.81 -4.45 -13.13
C ARG A 41 -20.67 -4.60 -14.15
N HIS A 42 -19.53 -3.97 -13.91
CA HIS A 42 -18.37 -3.96 -14.79
C HIS A 42 -17.34 -5.02 -14.47
N GLU A 43 -17.67 -6.03 -13.66
CA GLU A 43 -16.72 -7.08 -13.25
C GLU A 43 -16.08 -7.80 -14.44
N GLN A 44 -16.87 -8.11 -15.48
CA GLN A 44 -16.35 -8.77 -16.68
C GLN A 44 -15.42 -7.86 -17.50
N ASP A 45 -15.74 -6.58 -17.59
CA ASP A 45 -14.91 -5.59 -18.30
C ASP A 45 -13.56 -5.42 -17.58
N LEU A 46 -13.56 -5.41 -16.23
CA LEU A 46 -12.36 -5.38 -15.42
C LEU A 46 -11.48 -6.61 -15.62
N TYR A 47 -12.05 -7.83 -15.70
CA TYR A 47 -11.27 -9.04 -16.03
C TYR A 47 -10.61 -8.93 -17.40
N THR A 48 -11.35 -8.44 -18.38
CA THR A 48 -10.83 -8.26 -19.75
C THR A 48 -9.67 -7.25 -19.78
N ALA A 49 -9.81 -6.14 -19.08
CA ALA A 49 -8.78 -5.10 -18.99
C ALA A 49 -7.51 -5.58 -18.26
N LEU A 50 -7.66 -6.25 -17.11
CA LEU A 50 -6.55 -6.82 -16.34
C LEU A 50 -5.81 -7.92 -17.12
N LYS A 51 -6.54 -8.73 -17.90
CA LYS A 51 -5.94 -9.71 -18.80
C LYS A 51 -5.14 -9.03 -19.92
N ALA A 52 -5.65 -7.94 -20.48
CA ALA A 52 -4.97 -7.20 -21.54
C ALA A 52 -3.69 -6.51 -21.02
N ASP A 53 -3.74 -5.86 -19.87
CA ASP A 53 -2.60 -5.12 -19.31
C ASP A 53 -1.54 -6.05 -18.71
N LEU A 54 -1.92 -6.99 -17.85
CA LEU A 54 -1.03 -7.79 -16.99
C LEU A 54 -1.07 -9.30 -17.28
N GLY A 55 -1.95 -9.76 -18.17
CA GLY A 55 -2.13 -11.19 -18.41
C GLY A 55 -2.79 -11.94 -17.26
N LYS A 56 -3.30 -11.25 -16.24
CA LYS A 56 -3.91 -11.88 -15.05
C LYS A 56 -5.07 -12.80 -15.41
N SER A 57 -5.13 -13.95 -14.78
CA SER A 57 -6.28 -14.85 -14.85
C SER A 57 -7.49 -14.23 -14.16
N ARG A 58 -8.69 -14.75 -14.46
CA ARG A 58 -9.93 -14.33 -13.79
C ARG A 58 -9.84 -14.53 -12.28
N MET A 59 -9.30 -15.67 -11.84
CA MET A 59 -9.16 -15.99 -10.42
C MET A 59 -8.22 -15.03 -9.72
N GLU A 60 -7.06 -14.76 -10.29
CA GLU A 60 -6.09 -13.80 -9.74
C GLU A 60 -6.65 -12.38 -9.72
N SER A 61 -7.31 -11.93 -10.79
CA SER A 61 -7.96 -10.62 -10.87
C SER A 61 -9.02 -10.43 -9.78
N TYR A 62 -9.82 -11.46 -9.49
CA TYR A 62 -10.80 -11.39 -8.41
C TYR A 62 -10.12 -11.41 -7.04
N MET A 63 -9.26 -12.39 -6.79
CA MET A 63 -8.62 -12.62 -5.49
C MET A 63 -7.80 -11.40 -5.03
N CYS A 64 -7.05 -10.77 -5.95
CA CYS A 64 -6.05 -9.77 -5.60
C CYS A 64 -6.47 -8.32 -5.88
N GLU A 65 -7.57 -8.11 -6.61
CA GLU A 65 -8.00 -6.76 -6.97
C GLU A 65 -9.49 -6.54 -6.68
N ILE A 66 -10.39 -7.14 -7.46
CA ILE A 66 -11.82 -6.85 -7.37
C ILE A 66 -12.40 -7.28 -6.03
N GLY A 67 -12.08 -8.49 -5.58
CA GLY A 67 -12.58 -9.05 -4.33
C GLY A 67 -12.10 -8.27 -3.10
N LEU A 68 -10.83 -7.89 -3.07
CA LEU A 68 -10.27 -7.05 -1.98
C LEU A 68 -10.93 -5.67 -1.97
N THR A 69 -11.07 -5.02 -3.12
CA THR A 69 -11.76 -3.72 -3.25
C THR A 69 -13.22 -3.80 -2.74
N LEU A 70 -13.96 -4.85 -3.10
CA LEU A 70 -15.33 -5.06 -2.62
C LEU A 70 -15.37 -5.36 -1.11
N SER A 71 -14.36 -6.03 -0.59
CA SER A 71 -14.20 -6.28 0.85
C SER A 71 -13.99 -4.97 1.62
N GLU A 72 -13.07 -4.11 1.15
CA GLU A 72 -12.82 -2.79 1.74
C GLU A 72 -14.06 -1.90 1.70
N LEU A 73 -14.76 -1.82 0.57
CA LEU A 73 -16.04 -1.13 0.46
C LEU A 73 -17.05 -1.60 1.50
N THR A 74 -17.17 -2.92 1.65
CA THR A 74 -18.11 -3.51 2.60
C THR A 74 -17.73 -3.21 4.04
N TRP A 75 -16.44 -3.30 4.35
CA TRP A 75 -15.91 -2.97 5.66
C TRP A 75 -16.12 -1.49 5.99
N MET A 76 -15.78 -0.61 5.08
CA MET A 76 -15.91 0.83 5.25
C MET A 76 -17.37 1.25 5.46
N GLN A 77 -18.29 0.74 4.65
CA GLN A 77 -19.74 1.03 4.81
C GLN A 77 -20.26 0.65 6.20
N ARG A 78 -19.81 -0.49 6.74
CA ARG A 78 -20.25 -0.96 8.09
C ARG A 78 -19.68 -0.11 9.22
N HIS A 79 -18.44 0.36 9.07
CA HIS A 79 -17.72 1.03 10.16
C HIS A 79 -17.79 2.55 10.09
N LEU A 80 -18.09 3.13 8.93
CA LEU A 80 -18.14 4.58 8.73
C LEU A 80 -18.99 5.34 9.76
N PRO A 81 -20.20 4.86 10.18
CA PRO A 81 -20.97 5.56 11.23
C PRO A 81 -20.22 5.69 12.56
N LYS A 82 -19.35 4.73 12.88
CA LYS A 82 -18.51 4.76 14.09
C LYS A 82 -17.26 5.62 13.89
N LEU A 83 -16.62 5.53 12.73
CA LEU A 83 -15.40 6.28 12.42
C LEU A 83 -15.64 7.80 12.42
N MET A 84 -16.80 8.24 11.97
CA MET A 84 -17.18 9.66 11.92
C MET A 84 -17.52 10.27 13.29
N ARG A 85 -17.70 9.47 14.35
CA ARG A 85 -18.08 9.97 15.68
C ARG A 85 -16.93 10.72 16.32
N CYS A 86 -17.28 11.82 17.00
CA CYS A 86 -16.35 12.47 17.91
C CYS A 86 -15.97 11.51 19.05
N LYS A 87 -14.68 11.38 19.33
CA LYS A 87 -14.14 10.57 20.42
C LYS A 87 -13.94 11.44 21.65
N THR A 88 -14.80 11.28 22.66
CA THR A 88 -14.61 11.93 23.96
C THR A 88 -13.35 11.40 24.62
N VAL A 89 -12.55 12.30 25.19
CA VAL A 89 -11.33 11.99 25.94
C VAL A 89 -11.43 12.58 27.34
N PRO A 90 -10.65 12.09 28.32
CA PRO A 90 -10.63 12.67 29.66
C PRO A 90 -10.32 14.17 29.62
N THR A 91 -11.10 14.97 30.31
CA THR A 91 -10.86 16.40 30.47
C THR A 91 -10.06 16.62 31.77
N PRO A 92 -8.86 17.24 31.69
CA PRO A 92 -8.09 17.54 32.90
C PRO A 92 -8.88 18.38 33.90
N LEU A 93 -8.67 18.18 35.20
CA LEU A 93 -9.35 18.90 36.26
C LEU A 93 -9.13 20.43 36.14
N ALA A 94 -7.99 20.87 35.64
CA ALA A 94 -7.69 22.28 35.34
C ALA A 94 -8.68 22.91 34.33
N HIS A 95 -9.38 22.07 33.57
CA HIS A 95 -10.40 22.50 32.62
C HIS A 95 -11.82 22.15 33.10
N PHE A 96 -12.03 22.03 34.41
CA PHE A 96 -13.35 21.76 35.02
C PHE A 96 -14.46 22.56 34.34
N ALA A 97 -15.66 21.95 34.25
CA ALA A 97 -16.80 22.45 33.48
C ALA A 97 -16.52 22.54 31.95
N ALA A 98 -15.78 21.58 31.42
CA ALA A 98 -15.59 21.41 29.98
C ALA A 98 -15.74 19.94 29.55
N LYS A 99 -15.95 19.74 28.23
CA LYS A 99 -15.90 18.43 27.58
C LYS A 99 -14.81 18.46 26.55
N SER A 100 -13.86 17.53 26.60
CA SER A 100 -12.78 17.37 25.62
C SER A 100 -13.11 16.23 24.65
N PHE A 101 -12.92 16.48 23.36
CA PHE A 101 -13.13 15.46 22.34
C PHE A 101 -12.27 15.68 21.09
N GLN A 102 -12.01 14.59 20.36
CA GLN A 102 -11.42 14.58 19.03
C GLN A 102 -12.54 14.48 17.99
N SER A 103 -12.43 15.24 16.91
CA SER A 103 -13.41 15.28 15.81
C SER A 103 -12.68 15.08 14.49
N PRO A 104 -12.95 13.99 13.75
CA PRO A 104 -12.36 13.79 12.43
C PRO A 104 -12.90 14.83 11.44
N SER A 105 -12.03 15.38 10.63
CA SER A 105 -12.34 16.36 9.59
C SER A 105 -11.64 15.99 8.29
N PRO A 106 -12.32 15.94 7.14
CA PRO A 106 -11.65 15.72 5.86
C PRO A 106 -10.60 16.80 5.60
N TYR A 107 -9.56 16.46 4.86
CA TYR A 107 -8.57 17.43 4.43
C TYR A 107 -9.12 18.44 3.42
N GLY A 108 -9.86 17.97 2.39
CA GLY A 108 -10.38 18.82 1.32
C GLY A 108 -10.32 18.15 -0.05
N THR A 109 -9.58 18.74 -0.99
CA THR A 109 -9.31 18.17 -2.31
C THR A 109 -8.01 17.38 -2.27
N VAL A 110 -8.07 16.08 -2.51
CA VAL A 110 -6.92 15.17 -2.41
C VAL A 110 -6.49 14.64 -3.76
N LEU A 111 -5.19 14.41 -3.92
CA LEU A 111 -4.60 13.73 -5.07
C LEU A 111 -4.24 12.30 -4.69
N ILE A 112 -4.68 11.31 -5.50
CA ILE A 112 -4.28 9.91 -5.40
C ILE A 112 -3.57 9.53 -6.70
N MET A 113 -2.30 9.13 -6.59
CA MET A 113 -1.50 8.66 -7.72
C MET A 113 -1.22 7.17 -7.54
N SER A 114 -1.72 6.33 -8.44
CA SER A 114 -1.70 4.87 -8.31
C SER A 114 -0.79 4.20 -9.33
N PRO A 115 -0.21 3.02 -8.98
CA PRO A 115 0.69 2.25 -9.81
C PRO A 115 -0.06 1.38 -10.83
N TRP A 116 0.70 0.58 -11.57
CA TRP A 116 0.21 -0.28 -12.64
C TRP A 116 0.07 -1.77 -12.27
N ASN A 117 0.66 -2.21 -11.17
CA ASN A 117 0.77 -3.64 -10.85
C ASN A 117 -0.51 -4.26 -10.27
N TYR A 118 -1.27 -3.50 -9.50
CA TYR A 118 -2.64 -3.81 -9.06
C TYR A 118 -3.51 -2.59 -9.30
N PRO A 119 -3.79 -2.29 -10.60
CA PRO A 119 -4.35 -1.00 -10.99
C PRO A 119 -5.78 -0.76 -10.51
N VAL A 120 -6.58 -1.80 -10.29
CA VAL A 120 -7.93 -1.68 -9.72
C VAL A 120 -7.83 -1.43 -8.22
N LEU A 121 -7.19 -2.32 -7.48
CA LEU A 121 -7.10 -2.25 -6.02
C LEU A 121 -6.43 -0.96 -5.56
N LEU A 122 -5.20 -0.70 -6.05
CA LEU A 122 -4.39 0.44 -5.59
C LEU A 122 -4.89 1.81 -6.09
N THR A 123 -5.86 1.84 -6.98
CA THR A 123 -6.57 3.07 -7.33
C THR A 123 -7.82 3.25 -6.47
N LEU A 124 -8.57 2.19 -6.26
CA LEU A 124 -9.90 2.29 -5.65
C LEU A 124 -9.88 2.20 -4.13
N GLU A 125 -8.94 1.48 -3.52
CA GLU A 125 -8.88 1.38 -2.06
C GLU A 125 -8.59 2.75 -1.40
N PRO A 126 -7.55 3.51 -1.79
CA PRO A 126 -7.38 4.86 -1.26
C PRO A 126 -8.50 5.82 -1.69
N LEU A 127 -9.17 5.59 -2.84
CA LEU A 127 -10.37 6.36 -3.19
C LEU A 127 -11.51 6.09 -2.21
N ILE A 128 -11.77 4.84 -1.86
CA ILE A 128 -12.80 4.45 -0.89
C ILE A 128 -12.57 5.16 0.44
N ASP A 129 -11.35 5.14 0.92
CA ASP A 129 -10.93 5.79 2.17
C ASP A 129 -11.13 7.31 2.12
N ALA A 130 -10.72 7.94 1.02
CA ALA A 130 -10.87 9.38 0.82
C ALA A 130 -12.33 9.83 0.74
N LEU A 131 -13.19 9.05 0.06
CA LEU A 131 -14.63 9.32 -0.02
C LEU A 131 -15.33 9.08 1.32
N ALA A 132 -14.96 8.03 2.04
CA ALA A 132 -15.44 7.75 3.38
C ALA A 132 -15.07 8.87 4.36
N ALA A 133 -13.86 9.41 4.25
CA ALA A 133 -13.41 10.57 5.00
C ALA A 133 -14.14 11.88 4.64
N GLY A 134 -14.73 11.96 3.45
CA GLY A 134 -15.52 13.11 2.99
C GLY A 134 -14.76 14.11 2.13
N ASN A 135 -13.67 13.70 1.50
CA ASN A 135 -12.87 14.52 0.58
C ASN A 135 -13.47 14.53 -0.83
N THR A 136 -13.03 15.47 -1.66
CA THR A 136 -13.09 15.41 -3.12
C THR A 136 -11.77 14.87 -3.67
N VAL A 137 -11.78 14.19 -4.81
CA VAL A 137 -10.63 13.39 -5.24
C VAL A 137 -10.27 13.63 -6.70
N ILE A 138 -8.98 13.90 -6.93
CA ILE A 138 -8.33 13.75 -8.24
C ILE A 138 -7.54 12.44 -8.24
N LEU A 139 -7.83 11.56 -9.20
CA LEU A 139 -7.14 10.29 -9.41
C LEU A 139 -6.18 10.38 -10.59
N LYS A 140 -4.97 9.86 -10.44
CA LYS A 140 -3.99 9.75 -11.51
C LYS A 140 -3.45 8.33 -11.58
N PRO A 141 -4.07 7.44 -12.37
CA PRO A 141 -3.58 6.07 -12.57
C PRO A 141 -2.31 6.07 -13.42
N SER A 142 -1.57 4.98 -13.33
CA SER A 142 -0.39 4.78 -14.18
C SER A 142 -0.78 4.66 -15.66
N ALA A 143 0.04 5.26 -16.52
CA ALA A 143 -0.08 5.10 -17.97
C ALA A 143 0.28 3.70 -18.49
N TYR A 144 0.93 2.87 -17.66
CA TYR A 144 1.35 1.52 -18.05
C TYR A 144 0.23 0.48 -18.04
N ALA A 145 -0.93 0.79 -17.39
CA ALA A 145 -2.12 -0.05 -17.41
C ALA A 145 -3.30 0.68 -18.12
N PRO A 146 -3.21 0.90 -19.44
CA PRO A 146 -4.15 1.75 -20.18
C PRO A 146 -5.56 1.17 -20.25
N HIS A 147 -5.70 -0.16 -20.44
CA HIS A 147 -7.02 -0.80 -20.54
C HIS A 147 -7.76 -0.72 -19.20
N THR A 148 -7.09 -1.01 -18.10
CA THR A 148 -7.67 -0.90 -16.76
C THR A 148 -8.02 0.55 -16.43
N SER A 149 -7.13 1.50 -16.74
CA SER A 149 -7.40 2.92 -16.55
C SER A 149 -8.62 3.42 -17.33
N GLN A 150 -8.82 2.90 -18.55
CA GLN A 150 -9.97 3.24 -19.37
C GLN A 150 -11.29 2.78 -18.71
N ILE A 151 -11.37 1.52 -18.28
CA ILE A 151 -12.55 0.97 -17.61
C ILE A 151 -12.81 1.68 -16.28
N LEU A 152 -11.78 1.92 -15.47
CA LEU A 152 -11.93 2.69 -14.23
C LEU A 152 -12.45 4.11 -14.50
N SER A 153 -11.96 4.79 -15.56
CA SER A 153 -12.48 6.10 -15.95
C SER A 153 -13.97 6.07 -16.33
N GLN A 154 -14.41 5.02 -17.00
CA GLN A 154 -15.82 4.82 -17.35
C GLN A 154 -16.66 4.61 -16.09
N ILE A 155 -16.28 3.69 -15.22
CA ILE A 155 -16.96 3.40 -13.94
C ILE A 155 -17.08 4.67 -13.08
N LEU A 156 -16.00 5.42 -12.95
CA LEU A 156 -16.01 6.62 -12.12
C LEU A 156 -16.84 7.76 -12.69
N LYS A 157 -16.91 7.92 -14.01
CA LYS A 157 -17.79 8.89 -14.67
C LYS A 157 -19.27 8.53 -14.52
N GLU A 158 -19.60 7.23 -14.50
CA GLU A 158 -20.94 6.74 -14.21
C GLU A 158 -21.36 7.02 -12.75
N CYS A 159 -20.42 6.86 -11.81
CA CYS A 159 -20.70 7.01 -10.39
C CYS A 159 -20.71 8.47 -9.92
N TYR A 160 -19.81 9.32 -10.44
CA TYR A 160 -19.50 10.59 -9.82
C TYR A 160 -19.43 11.76 -10.81
N PRO A 161 -19.99 12.92 -10.44
CA PRO A 161 -19.76 14.13 -11.22
C PRO A 161 -18.28 14.60 -11.05
N PRO A 162 -17.70 15.26 -12.09
CA PRO A 162 -16.29 15.69 -12.06
C PRO A 162 -15.94 16.64 -10.91
N LYS A 163 -16.91 17.37 -10.39
CA LYS A 163 -16.72 18.24 -9.20
C LYS A 163 -16.51 17.47 -7.90
N TYR A 164 -16.72 16.14 -7.89
CA TYR A 164 -16.54 15.29 -6.71
C TYR A 164 -15.37 14.33 -6.90
N VAL A 165 -15.37 13.54 -7.99
CA VAL A 165 -14.24 12.66 -8.35
C VAL A 165 -13.89 12.89 -9.81
N THR A 166 -12.62 13.11 -10.10
CA THR A 166 -12.10 13.22 -11.47
C THR A 166 -10.89 12.31 -11.63
N MET A 167 -10.88 11.52 -12.69
CA MET A 167 -9.71 10.74 -13.09
C MET A 167 -9.00 11.42 -14.26
N ILE A 168 -7.70 11.65 -14.12
CA ILE A 168 -6.83 12.24 -15.13
C ILE A 168 -5.88 11.16 -15.61
N THR A 169 -6.09 10.69 -16.83
CA THR A 169 -5.20 9.73 -17.50
C THR A 169 -4.08 10.47 -18.22
N GLY A 170 -2.97 9.80 -18.47
CA GLY A 170 -1.81 10.36 -19.16
C GLY A 170 -0.50 9.93 -18.52
N GLY A 171 0.59 10.50 -19.01
CA GLY A 171 1.95 10.11 -18.66
C GLY A 171 2.65 11.08 -17.71
N ARG A 172 3.93 11.33 -18.04
CA ARG A 172 4.82 12.16 -17.21
C ARG A 172 4.39 13.63 -17.17
N GLU A 173 3.87 14.14 -18.29
CA GLU A 173 3.43 15.55 -18.40
C GLU A 173 2.26 15.82 -17.45
N GLU A 174 1.24 14.95 -17.43
CA GLU A 174 0.11 15.08 -16.52
C GLU A 174 0.51 14.87 -15.06
N ASN A 175 1.48 13.99 -14.77
CA ASN A 175 2.03 13.86 -13.42
C ASN A 175 2.62 15.18 -12.95
N GLN A 176 3.47 15.80 -13.78
CA GLN A 176 4.12 17.07 -13.46
C GLN A 176 3.10 18.20 -13.31
N ALA A 177 2.14 18.30 -14.24
CA ALA A 177 1.08 19.30 -14.19
C ALA A 177 0.22 19.19 -12.92
N LEU A 178 -0.04 17.95 -12.44
CA LEU A 178 -0.75 17.73 -11.18
C LEU A 178 0.11 18.08 -9.97
N LEU A 179 1.37 17.68 -9.93
CA LEU A 179 2.27 17.94 -8.81
C LEU A 179 2.58 19.45 -8.65
N ASN A 180 2.48 20.23 -9.72
CA ASN A 180 2.57 21.70 -9.67
C ASN A 180 1.33 22.38 -9.06
N GLN A 181 0.25 21.63 -8.79
CA GLN A 181 -0.96 22.18 -8.17
C GLN A 181 -0.96 21.93 -6.67
N ARG A 182 -1.58 22.84 -5.92
CA ARG A 182 -1.82 22.64 -4.50
C ARG A 182 -2.93 21.62 -4.26
N PHE A 183 -2.67 20.63 -3.41
CA PHE A 183 -3.65 19.70 -2.83
C PHE A 183 -3.64 19.80 -1.31
N ASP A 184 -4.70 19.31 -0.68
CA ASP A 184 -4.83 19.33 0.77
C ASP A 184 -4.30 18.01 1.40
N LYS A 185 -4.11 16.97 0.58
CA LYS A 185 -3.43 15.71 0.88
C LYS A 185 -2.99 15.05 -0.43
N ILE A 186 -1.84 14.38 -0.43
CA ILE A 186 -1.39 13.52 -1.53
C ILE A 186 -1.21 12.10 -1.01
N PHE A 187 -1.76 11.13 -1.72
CA PHE A 187 -1.52 9.69 -1.54
C PHE A 187 -0.83 9.17 -2.80
N PHE A 188 0.33 8.58 -2.65
CA PHE A 188 1.12 8.06 -3.76
C PHE A 188 1.56 6.63 -3.49
N THR A 189 1.33 5.75 -4.46
CA THR A 189 1.90 4.40 -4.49
C THR A 189 2.77 4.23 -5.73
N GLY A 190 4.03 3.83 -5.56
CA GLY A 190 4.95 3.66 -6.68
C GLY A 190 6.42 3.56 -6.28
N GLY A 191 7.32 3.87 -7.22
CA GLY A 191 8.76 3.77 -7.00
C GLY A 191 9.34 4.95 -6.20
N LYS A 192 10.42 4.69 -5.46
CA LYS A 192 11.12 5.66 -4.56
C LYS A 192 11.47 6.98 -5.25
N THR A 193 11.93 6.93 -6.51
CA THR A 193 12.34 8.15 -7.26
C THR A 193 11.18 9.11 -7.42
N VAL A 194 10.01 8.62 -7.83
CA VAL A 194 8.81 9.45 -8.00
C VAL A 194 8.25 9.85 -6.64
N GLY A 195 8.31 8.97 -5.62
CA GLY A 195 7.92 9.32 -4.25
C GLY A 195 8.72 10.52 -3.68
N LYS A 196 10.03 10.56 -3.92
CA LYS A 196 10.87 11.72 -3.55
C LYS A 196 10.46 12.99 -4.31
N GLU A 197 10.05 12.87 -5.57
CA GLU A 197 9.55 14.00 -6.37
C GLU A 197 8.22 14.51 -5.82
N VAL A 198 7.29 13.62 -5.49
CA VAL A 198 6.03 13.96 -4.82
C VAL A 198 6.28 14.76 -3.53
N LEU A 199 7.23 14.32 -2.69
CA LEU A 199 7.59 15.03 -1.46
C LEU A 199 8.15 16.44 -1.73
N ARG A 200 9.00 16.60 -2.75
CA ARG A 200 9.54 17.92 -3.10
C ARG A 200 8.43 18.90 -3.47
N HIS A 201 7.49 18.48 -4.32
CA HIS A 201 6.36 19.32 -4.71
C HIS A 201 5.39 19.57 -3.53
N ALA A 202 5.14 18.59 -2.70
CA ALA A 202 4.29 18.73 -1.53
C ALA A 202 4.86 19.75 -0.52
N ALA A 203 6.19 19.84 -0.40
CA ALA A 203 6.86 20.77 0.50
C ALA A 203 6.55 22.25 0.17
N GLU A 204 6.35 22.59 -1.10
CA GLU A 204 6.02 23.98 -1.52
C GLU A 204 4.70 24.47 -0.89
N TYR A 205 3.78 23.58 -0.59
CA TYR A 205 2.46 23.90 -0.03
C TYR A 205 2.25 23.32 1.37
N LEU A 206 3.27 22.69 1.98
CA LEU A 206 3.16 21.95 3.24
C LEU A 206 2.04 20.90 3.19
N THR A 207 1.82 20.29 2.03
CA THR A 207 0.79 19.27 1.82
C THR A 207 1.19 17.98 2.53
N PRO A 208 0.36 17.41 3.42
CA PRO A 208 0.59 16.10 4.00
C PRO A 208 0.63 15.01 2.92
N VAL A 209 1.60 14.10 3.02
CA VAL A 209 1.80 13.01 2.06
C VAL A 209 1.69 11.67 2.76
N THR A 210 1.12 10.68 2.08
CA THR A 210 1.27 9.25 2.37
C THR A 210 1.95 8.60 1.18
N LEU A 211 3.03 7.86 1.42
CA LEU A 211 3.82 7.19 0.40
C LEU A 211 3.84 5.69 0.66
N GLU A 212 3.35 4.93 -0.31
CA GLU A 212 3.48 3.48 -0.37
C GLU A 212 4.52 3.14 -1.43
N LEU A 213 5.69 2.74 -0.99
CA LEU A 213 6.84 2.47 -1.83
C LEU A 213 7.17 0.98 -1.82
N GLY A 214 8.21 0.59 -2.51
CA GLY A 214 8.68 -0.80 -2.51
C GLY A 214 9.89 -1.02 -1.58
N GLY A 215 10.61 -2.08 -1.86
CA GLY A 215 11.85 -2.43 -1.17
C GLY A 215 12.20 -3.88 -1.41
N LYS A 216 13.41 -4.28 -1.02
CA LYS A 216 13.82 -5.68 -1.07
C LYS A 216 13.30 -6.42 0.15
N SER A 217 12.10 -7.02 0.03
CA SER A 217 11.43 -7.74 1.12
C SER A 217 12.10 -9.09 1.39
N PRO A 218 12.78 -9.27 2.55
CA PRO A 218 13.45 -10.53 2.90
C PRO A 218 12.45 -11.64 3.24
N CYS A 219 12.82 -12.87 2.88
CA CYS A 219 12.17 -14.08 3.32
C CYS A 219 13.18 -14.95 4.08
N ILE A 220 13.17 -14.92 5.40
CA ILE A 220 14.07 -15.69 6.25
C ILE A 220 13.49 -17.09 6.44
N VAL A 221 14.27 -18.13 6.12
CA VAL A 221 13.90 -19.52 6.33
C VAL A 221 14.90 -20.16 7.28
N ASP A 222 14.45 -20.49 8.46
CA ASP A 222 15.28 -21.07 9.51
C ASP A 222 15.30 -22.61 9.43
N SER A 223 16.24 -23.24 10.12
CA SER A 223 16.45 -24.70 10.10
C SER A 223 15.24 -25.49 10.58
N THR A 224 14.37 -24.89 11.40
CA THR A 224 13.16 -25.54 11.95
C THR A 224 11.94 -25.46 11.02
N ALA A 225 12.03 -24.70 9.93
CA ALA A 225 10.92 -24.46 9.01
C ALA A 225 10.39 -25.76 8.37
N LYS A 226 9.07 -25.84 8.20
CA LYS A 226 8.40 -26.96 7.48
C LYS A 226 8.58 -26.81 5.98
N ILE A 227 9.70 -27.28 5.45
CA ILE A 227 10.22 -26.99 4.11
C ILE A 227 9.18 -27.09 2.99
N SER A 228 8.39 -28.17 2.92
CA SER A 228 7.39 -28.35 1.86
C SER A 228 6.26 -27.32 1.92
N LEU A 229 5.81 -26.94 3.11
CA LEU A 229 4.81 -25.89 3.31
C LEU A 229 5.39 -24.51 3.04
N THR A 230 6.62 -24.27 3.51
CA THR A 230 7.40 -23.05 3.27
C THR A 230 7.55 -22.79 1.78
N ALA A 231 8.01 -23.79 1.01
CA ALA A 231 8.15 -23.68 -0.44
C ALA A 231 6.83 -23.31 -1.13
N ARG A 232 5.73 -23.99 -0.74
CA ARG A 232 4.39 -23.71 -1.30
C ARG A 232 3.97 -22.25 -1.10
N ARG A 233 4.16 -21.71 0.11
CA ARG A 233 3.76 -20.35 0.46
C ARG A 233 4.68 -19.30 -0.15
N ILE A 234 5.98 -19.58 -0.23
CA ILE A 234 6.93 -18.70 -0.91
C ILE A 234 6.63 -18.65 -2.42
N VAL A 235 6.42 -19.78 -3.08
CA VAL A 235 6.11 -19.85 -4.51
C VAL A 235 4.82 -19.08 -4.83
N PHE A 236 3.78 -19.26 -4.02
CA PHE A 236 2.55 -18.47 -4.16
C PHE A 236 2.82 -16.97 -4.05
N GLY A 237 3.42 -16.51 -2.96
CA GLY A 237 3.62 -15.06 -2.73
C GLY A 237 4.64 -14.42 -3.65
N LYS A 238 5.64 -15.19 -4.13
CA LYS A 238 6.65 -14.68 -5.06
C LYS A 238 6.14 -14.55 -6.49
N TYR A 239 5.40 -15.53 -7.00
CA TYR A 239 5.07 -15.57 -8.41
C TYR A 239 3.65 -15.07 -8.73
N LEU A 240 2.86 -14.70 -7.74
CA LEU A 240 1.63 -13.95 -7.92
C LEU A 240 1.93 -12.66 -8.70
N ASN A 241 1.12 -12.34 -9.71
CA ASN A 241 1.33 -11.21 -10.63
C ASN A 241 2.74 -11.20 -11.27
N CYS A 242 3.29 -12.38 -11.54
CA CYS A 242 4.67 -12.56 -12.02
C CYS A 242 5.73 -11.87 -11.12
N GLY A 243 5.49 -11.80 -9.81
CA GLY A 243 6.40 -11.14 -8.86
C GLY A 243 6.38 -9.61 -8.90
N GLN A 244 5.48 -9.00 -9.67
CA GLN A 244 5.33 -7.55 -9.77
C GLN A 244 4.49 -6.99 -8.62
N THR A 245 4.97 -7.25 -7.39
CA THR A 245 4.26 -6.98 -6.14
C THR A 245 5.23 -6.39 -5.12
N CYS A 246 4.90 -5.23 -4.56
CA CYS A 246 5.75 -4.51 -3.61
C CYS A 246 6.07 -5.29 -2.32
N VAL A 247 5.23 -6.26 -1.98
CA VAL A 247 5.42 -7.17 -0.84
C VAL A 247 5.82 -8.59 -1.27
N ALA A 248 6.12 -8.86 -2.54
CA ALA A 248 6.64 -10.17 -2.93
C ALA A 248 7.93 -10.48 -2.18
N PRO A 249 8.16 -11.72 -1.74
CA PRO A 249 9.51 -12.14 -1.31
C PRO A 249 10.53 -11.74 -2.38
N ASP A 250 11.40 -10.78 -2.08
CA ASP A 250 12.35 -10.29 -3.08
C ASP A 250 13.60 -11.19 -3.13
N TYR A 251 14.00 -11.71 -1.98
CA TYR A 251 15.06 -12.71 -1.83
C TYR A 251 14.81 -13.61 -0.63
N ILE A 252 15.46 -14.78 -0.62
CA ILE A 252 15.48 -15.69 0.52
C ILE A 252 16.82 -15.61 1.23
N LEU A 253 16.79 -15.47 2.56
CA LEU A 253 17.88 -15.80 3.46
C LEU A 253 17.60 -17.15 4.10
N CYS A 254 18.31 -18.20 3.67
CA CYS A 254 18.07 -19.58 4.09
C CYS A 254 19.17 -20.09 5.00
N ASP A 255 18.79 -20.73 6.11
CA ASP A 255 19.74 -21.51 6.89
C ASP A 255 20.45 -22.53 6.00
N ALA A 256 21.79 -22.55 6.04
CA ALA A 256 22.62 -23.38 5.18
C ALA A 256 22.30 -24.88 5.30
N SER A 257 21.87 -25.34 6.48
CA SER A 257 21.56 -26.74 6.75
C SER A 257 20.31 -27.26 5.99
N VAL A 258 19.37 -26.37 5.62
CA VAL A 258 18.13 -26.74 4.92
C VAL A 258 18.09 -26.28 3.47
N ARG A 259 19.11 -25.55 2.99
CA ARG A 259 19.16 -24.93 1.67
C ARG A 259 18.82 -25.91 0.53
N ASN A 260 19.51 -27.04 0.41
CA ASN A 260 19.31 -27.97 -0.70
C ASN A 260 17.90 -28.56 -0.71
N ARG A 261 17.35 -28.86 0.47
CA ARG A 261 15.97 -29.34 0.63
C ARG A 261 14.97 -28.25 0.23
N LEU A 262 15.25 -26.99 0.57
CA LEU A 262 14.40 -25.86 0.20
C LEU A 262 14.41 -25.64 -1.32
N LEU A 263 15.59 -25.61 -1.97
CA LEU A 263 15.71 -25.43 -3.41
C LEU A 263 14.92 -26.50 -4.20
N GLN A 264 15.07 -27.78 -3.82
CA GLN A 264 14.31 -28.89 -4.42
C GLN A 264 12.79 -28.75 -4.19
N ALA A 265 12.39 -28.32 -3.00
CA ALA A 265 10.97 -28.11 -2.69
C ALA A 265 10.36 -26.93 -3.45
N LEU A 266 11.11 -25.84 -3.64
CA LEU A 266 10.69 -24.68 -4.42
C LEU A 266 10.51 -25.04 -5.90
N GLU A 267 11.47 -25.74 -6.52
CA GLU A 267 11.39 -26.22 -7.90
C GLU A 267 10.17 -27.13 -8.11
N LYS A 268 10.00 -28.13 -7.22
CA LYS A 268 8.85 -29.02 -7.25
C LYS A 268 7.53 -28.26 -7.14
N GLU A 269 7.47 -27.24 -6.30
CA GLU A 269 6.26 -26.47 -6.09
C GLU A 269 5.97 -25.52 -7.26
N ILE A 270 6.99 -24.96 -7.93
CA ILE A 270 6.83 -24.23 -9.20
C ILE A 270 6.19 -25.14 -10.25
N HIS A 271 6.75 -26.34 -10.47
CA HIS A 271 6.16 -27.30 -11.41
C HIS A 271 4.72 -27.69 -11.05
N ARG A 272 4.39 -27.76 -9.76
CA ARG A 272 3.05 -28.08 -9.30
C ARG A 272 2.05 -26.96 -9.56
N GLN A 273 2.42 -25.70 -9.32
CA GLN A 273 1.52 -24.54 -9.44
C GLN A 273 1.42 -24.03 -10.87
N PHE A 274 2.52 -24.04 -11.63
CA PHE A 274 2.58 -23.43 -12.96
C PHE A 274 2.71 -24.45 -14.10
N GLY A 275 2.90 -25.71 -13.80
CA GLY A 275 3.15 -26.78 -14.80
C GLY A 275 4.63 -26.83 -15.23
N LYS A 276 4.94 -27.80 -16.12
CA LYS A 276 6.30 -27.96 -16.67
C LYS A 276 6.67 -26.91 -17.70
N GLN A 277 5.69 -26.23 -18.25
CA GLN A 277 5.85 -25.16 -19.26
C GLN A 277 5.12 -23.90 -18.80
N PRO A 278 5.65 -23.16 -17.80
CA PRO A 278 4.97 -22.00 -17.22
C PRO A 278 4.60 -20.92 -18.24
N LEU A 279 5.42 -20.73 -19.28
CA LEU A 279 5.16 -19.74 -20.32
C LEU A 279 3.90 -20.03 -21.16
N GLN A 280 3.46 -21.30 -21.20
CA GLN A 280 2.22 -21.72 -21.89
C GLN A 280 1.01 -21.77 -20.96
N ASN A 281 1.20 -21.60 -19.64
CA ASN A 281 0.10 -21.62 -18.69
C ASN A 281 -0.81 -20.39 -18.91
N PRO A 282 -2.11 -20.56 -19.23
CA PRO A 282 -3.04 -19.45 -19.51
C PRO A 282 -3.34 -18.59 -18.28
N ASP A 283 -3.11 -19.12 -17.07
CA ASP A 283 -3.32 -18.43 -15.80
C ASP A 283 -2.07 -17.69 -15.32
N TYR A 284 -0.92 -17.91 -15.95
CA TYR A 284 0.30 -17.18 -15.63
C TYR A 284 0.32 -15.83 -16.37
N GLY A 285 0.57 -14.75 -15.66
CA GLY A 285 0.54 -13.39 -16.16
C GLY A 285 1.69 -13.03 -17.12
N LYS A 286 1.92 -11.75 -17.32
CA LYS A 286 3.02 -11.20 -18.12
C LYS A 286 3.68 -10.01 -17.44
N ILE A 287 4.88 -9.67 -17.86
CA ILE A 287 5.57 -8.43 -17.45
C ILE A 287 4.88 -7.25 -18.15
N ILE A 288 4.72 -6.15 -17.43
CA ILE A 288 3.88 -5.02 -17.85
C ILE A 288 4.32 -4.39 -19.19
N ASN A 289 5.63 -4.33 -19.48
CA ASN A 289 6.16 -3.76 -20.71
C ASN A 289 7.57 -4.27 -21.03
N GLU A 290 8.05 -3.98 -22.24
CA GLU A 290 9.37 -4.38 -22.76
C GLU A 290 10.53 -3.87 -21.90
N LYS A 291 10.45 -2.62 -21.42
CA LYS A 291 11.50 -2.03 -20.58
C LYS A 291 11.73 -2.87 -19.32
N HIS A 292 10.68 -3.24 -18.61
CA HIS A 292 10.77 -4.07 -17.41
C HIS A 292 11.13 -5.51 -17.75
N PHE A 293 10.67 -6.03 -18.88
CA PHE A 293 11.03 -7.36 -19.37
C PHE A 293 12.54 -7.48 -19.60
N HIS A 294 13.14 -6.57 -20.35
CA HIS A 294 14.59 -6.59 -20.60
C HIS A 294 15.42 -6.35 -19.34
N ARG A 295 14.95 -5.44 -18.45
CA ARG A 295 15.61 -5.25 -17.16
C ARG A 295 15.68 -6.57 -16.37
N LEU A 296 14.58 -7.30 -16.31
CA LEU A 296 14.50 -8.58 -15.61
C LEU A 296 15.35 -9.66 -16.26
N GLN A 297 15.37 -9.76 -17.58
CA GLN A 297 16.24 -10.72 -18.27
C GLN A 297 17.72 -10.52 -17.90
N ASN A 298 18.16 -9.27 -17.79
CA ASN A 298 19.55 -8.95 -17.44
C ASN A 298 19.91 -9.27 -15.98
N LEU A 299 18.94 -9.59 -15.12
CA LEU A 299 19.18 -10.03 -13.73
C LEU A 299 19.37 -11.55 -13.62
N ILE A 300 19.15 -12.32 -14.69
CA ILE A 300 19.22 -13.78 -14.65
C ILE A 300 20.66 -14.21 -14.94
N ALA A 301 21.36 -14.68 -13.91
CA ALA A 301 22.69 -15.27 -14.03
C ALA A 301 22.56 -16.77 -14.37
N ALA A 302 22.96 -17.15 -15.58
CA ALA A 302 22.78 -18.51 -16.11
C ALA A 302 23.55 -19.58 -15.30
N ASP A 303 24.70 -19.23 -14.77
CA ASP A 303 25.55 -20.11 -13.93
C ASP A 303 24.96 -20.35 -12.53
N LYS A 304 24.00 -19.52 -12.10
CA LYS A 304 23.32 -19.61 -10.80
C LYS A 304 21.89 -20.17 -10.87
N LEU A 305 21.44 -20.58 -12.06
CA LEU A 305 20.10 -21.13 -12.24
C LEU A 305 19.90 -22.45 -11.50
N VAL A 306 18.77 -22.56 -10.83
CA VAL A 306 18.21 -23.82 -10.32
C VAL A 306 17.11 -24.31 -11.26
N CYS A 307 16.17 -23.42 -11.59
CA CYS A 307 15.10 -23.67 -12.55
C CYS A 307 14.60 -22.35 -13.15
N GLY A 308 13.86 -22.41 -14.24
CA GLY A 308 13.36 -21.24 -14.96
C GLY A 308 14.43 -20.62 -15.85
N GLY A 309 14.35 -19.30 -16.04
CA GLY A 309 15.24 -18.54 -16.91
C GLY A 309 14.73 -18.42 -18.34
N GLU A 310 13.79 -19.27 -18.76
CA GLU A 310 13.19 -19.18 -20.10
C GLU A 310 12.27 -17.95 -20.17
N SER A 311 12.20 -17.36 -21.36
CA SER A 311 11.38 -16.19 -21.59
C SER A 311 10.80 -16.16 -23.00
N ASP A 312 9.66 -15.49 -23.14
CA ASP A 312 8.99 -15.21 -24.42
C ASP A 312 8.84 -13.69 -24.56
N PRO A 313 9.72 -13.04 -25.36
CA PRO A 313 9.63 -11.61 -25.60
C PRO A 313 8.33 -11.17 -26.27
N SER A 314 7.74 -12.02 -27.12
CA SER A 314 6.51 -11.68 -27.86
C SER A 314 5.29 -11.62 -26.93
N ALA A 315 5.28 -12.45 -25.89
CA ALA A 315 4.25 -12.46 -24.86
C ALA A 315 4.62 -11.67 -23.59
N LEU A 316 5.84 -11.11 -23.52
CA LEU A 316 6.43 -10.46 -22.36
C LEU A 316 6.42 -11.38 -21.11
N ARG A 317 6.67 -12.66 -21.28
CA ARG A 317 6.66 -13.66 -20.19
C ARG A 317 8.07 -14.11 -19.85
N ILE A 318 8.33 -14.21 -18.55
CA ILE A 318 9.55 -14.80 -17.97
C ILE A 318 9.09 -15.92 -17.03
N ALA A 319 9.63 -17.11 -17.18
CA ALA A 319 9.29 -18.25 -16.32
C ALA A 319 9.63 -17.97 -14.84
N PRO A 320 8.91 -18.55 -13.89
CA PRO A 320 9.32 -18.56 -12.50
C PRO A 320 10.76 -19.07 -12.37
N THR A 321 11.64 -18.20 -11.86
CA THR A 321 13.10 -18.42 -11.89
C THR A 321 13.65 -18.44 -10.48
N ILE A 322 14.51 -19.40 -10.17
CA ILE A 322 15.24 -19.50 -8.90
C ILE A 322 16.73 -19.42 -9.19
N LEU A 323 17.45 -18.55 -8.44
CA LEU A 323 18.89 -18.44 -8.47
C LEU A 323 19.48 -18.90 -7.13
N LYS A 324 20.52 -19.75 -7.19
CA LYS A 324 21.29 -20.21 -6.03
C LYS A 324 22.64 -19.51 -5.95
N ASP A 325 23.31 -19.65 -4.81
CA ASP A 325 24.67 -19.15 -4.60
C ASP A 325 24.82 -17.64 -4.88
N VAL A 326 23.71 -16.90 -4.61
CA VAL A 326 23.64 -15.46 -4.78
C VAL A 326 24.34 -14.77 -3.62
N THR A 327 25.08 -13.73 -3.93
CA THR A 327 25.74 -12.83 -2.96
C THR A 327 25.16 -11.43 -3.07
N TRP A 328 25.46 -10.57 -2.11
CA TRP A 328 25.00 -9.17 -2.13
C TRP A 328 25.60 -8.34 -3.29
N ASP A 329 26.71 -8.79 -3.87
CA ASP A 329 27.36 -8.13 -5.00
C ASP A 329 26.74 -8.48 -6.36
N ASP A 330 25.84 -9.45 -6.40
CA ASP A 330 25.15 -9.85 -7.64
C ASP A 330 24.17 -8.76 -8.11
N PRO A 331 24.04 -8.51 -9.43
CA PRO A 331 23.13 -7.51 -9.98
C PRO A 331 21.67 -7.66 -9.51
N VAL A 332 21.21 -8.89 -9.29
CA VAL A 332 19.86 -9.19 -8.79
C VAL A 332 19.60 -8.67 -7.36
N MET A 333 20.68 -8.36 -6.62
CA MET A 333 20.58 -7.80 -5.26
C MET A 333 20.70 -6.27 -5.24
N GLY A 334 21.07 -5.61 -6.32
CA GLY A 334 21.30 -4.16 -6.37
C GLY A 334 20.03 -3.30 -6.29
N GLU A 335 18.87 -3.83 -6.71
CA GLU A 335 17.58 -3.13 -6.66
C GLU A 335 16.43 -4.10 -6.35
N GLU A 336 15.23 -3.56 -6.07
CA GLU A 336 14.00 -4.35 -5.98
C GLU A 336 13.73 -5.06 -7.31
N ILE A 337 13.57 -6.38 -7.28
CA ILE A 337 13.44 -7.20 -8.49
C ILE A 337 12.13 -6.88 -9.22
N PHE A 338 11.01 -6.85 -8.50
CA PHE A 338 9.67 -6.60 -9.06
C PHE A 338 9.36 -7.47 -10.28
N GLY A 339 9.65 -8.76 -10.14
CA GLY A 339 9.54 -9.75 -11.22
C GLY A 339 9.74 -11.18 -10.74
N PRO A 340 9.62 -12.19 -11.63
CA PRO A 340 9.55 -13.60 -11.28
C PRO A 340 10.93 -14.26 -11.08
N ILE A 341 11.85 -13.56 -10.45
CA ILE A 341 13.20 -14.06 -10.13
C ILE A 341 13.39 -14.07 -8.63
N LEU A 342 13.77 -15.21 -8.08
CA LEU A 342 13.94 -15.43 -6.65
C LEU A 342 15.37 -15.86 -6.33
N PRO A 343 16.23 -14.95 -5.89
CA PRO A 343 17.58 -15.27 -5.43
C PRO A 343 17.54 -15.87 -4.03
N VAL A 344 18.40 -16.86 -3.81
CA VAL A 344 18.56 -17.56 -2.54
C VAL A 344 19.99 -17.39 -2.02
N LEU A 345 20.10 -16.65 -0.92
CA LEU A 345 21.30 -16.48 -0.12
C LEU A 345 21.26 -17.43 1.07
N THR A 346 22.41 -17.70 1.68
CA THR A 346 22.50 -18.55 2.87
C THR A 346 23.12 -17.83 4.05
N TYR A 347 22.75 -18.29 5.25
CA TYR A 347 23.39 -17.91 6.49
C TYR A 347 23.65 -19.16 7.37
N SER A 348 24.57 -19.08 8.30
CA SER A 348 24.86 -20.14 9.27
C SER A 348 24.42 -19.80 10.70
N ASP A 349 24.21 -18.53 11.01
CA ASP A 349 23.69 -18.02 12.28
C ASP A 349 22.59 -16.99 12.05
N LEU A 350 21.44 -17.16 12.71
CA LEU A 350 20.30 -16.26 12.61
C LEU A 350 20.65 -14.80 12.93
N ASN A 351 21.64 -14.55 13.83
CA ASN A 351 22.11 -13.18 14.08
C ASN A 351 22.75 -12.58 12.83
N ASP A 352 23.41 -13.38 12.01
CA ASP A 352 23.99 -12.91 10.76
C ASP A 352 22.90 -12.54 9.75
N ALA A 353 21.88 -13.40 9.58
CA ALA A 353 20.72 -13.07 8.77
C ALA A 353 20.05 -11.75 9.21
N ILE A 354 19.89 -11.55 10.52
CA ILE A 354 19.34 -10.31 11.08
C ILE A 354 20.23 -9.12 10.75
N ARG A 355 21.57 -9.23 10.94
CA ARG A 355 22.51 -8.16 10.58
C ARG A 355 22.46 -7.81 9.11
N GLN A 356 22.33 -8.80 8.23
CA GLN A 356 22.18 -8.58 6.79
C GLN A 356 20.91 -7.79 6.48
N VAL A 357 19.78 -8.10 7.11
CA VAL A 357 18.54 -7.32 6.96
C VAL A 357 18.69 -5.90 7.51
N GLU A 358 19.28 -5.74 8.70
CA GLU A 358 19.49 -4.43 9.36
C GLU A 358 20.45 -3.51 8.60
N SER A 359 21.39 -4.07 7.82
CA SER A 359 22.36 -3.29 7.03
C SER A 359 21.78 -2.68 5.74
N HIS A 360 20.53 -3.01 5.42
CA HIS A 360 19.84 -2.52 4.22
C HIS A 360 18.65 -1.61 4.61
N PRO A 361 18.14 -0.81 3.66
CA PRO A 361 16.96 0.02 3.89
C PRO A 361 15.77 -0.82 4.35
N HIS A 362 14.97 -0.28 5.28
CA HIS A 362 13.81 -0.98 5.84
C HIS A 362 12.83 -1.38 4.74
N PRO A 363 12.54 -2.68 4.60
CA PRO A 363 11.65 -3.19 3.55
C PRO A 363 10.18 -2.91 3.89
N LEU A 364 9.32 -2.92 2.86
CA LEU A 364 7.88 -2.86 3.04
C LEU A 364 7.35 -4.11 3.74
N ALA A 365 7.88 -5.31 3.39
CA ALA A 365 7.50 -6.55 4.06
C ALA A 365 8.71 -7.38 4.52
N LEU A 366 8.48 -8.20 5.57
CA LEU A 366 9.41 -9.23 6.03
C LEU A 366 8.64 -10.53 6.27
N TYR A 367 9.24 -11.64 5.85
CA TYR A 367 8.69 -12.99 6.05
C TYR A 367 9.67 -13.85 6.83
N LEU A 368 9.14 -14.59 7.80
CA LEU A 368 9.93 -15.52 8.60
C LEU A 368 9.24 -16.88 8.64
N PHE A 369 9.94 -17.92 8.20
CA PHE A 369 9.51 -19.31 8.32
C PHE A 369 10.33 -20.00 9.41
N THR A 370 9.68 -20.32 10.52
CA THR A 370 10.30 -20.92 11.71
C THR A 370 9.27 -21.64 12.57
N GLU A 371 9.67 -22.70 13.24
CA GLU A 371 8.91 -23.33 14.35
C GLU A 371 9.53 -22.95 15.71
N ASP A 372 10.66 -22.20 15.74
CA ASP A 372 11.31 -21.75 16.98
C ASP A 372 10.71 -20.41 17.46
N PRO A 373 10.03 -20.39 18.63
CA PRO A 373 9.53 -19.14 19.23
C PRO A 373 10.62 -18.13 19.58
N ALA A 374 11.84 -18.58 19.89
CA ALA A 374 12.94 -17.69 20.21
C ALA A 374 13.45 -16.96 18.96
N ALA A 375 13.59 -17.67 17.84
CA ALA A 375 13.92 -17.08 16.54
C ALA A 375 12.86 -16.05 16.14
N LYS A 376 11.57 -16.39 16.24
CA LYS A 376 10.46 -15.46 15.99
C LYS A 376 10.57 -14.20 16.83
N LYS A 377 10.72 -14.32 18.16
CA LYS A 377 10.84 -13.19 19.07
C LYS A 377 12.02 -12.30 18.71
N LYS A 378 13.16 -12.92 18.37
CA LYS A 378 14.41 -12.23 18.06
C LYS A 378 14.30 -11.40 16.76
N VAL A 379 13.78 -12.00 15.68
CA VAL A 379 13.59 -11.32 14.39
C VAL A 379 12.61 -10.15 14.54
N LEU A 380 11.45 -10.37 15.18
CA LEU A 380 10.45 -9.31 15.39
C LEU A 380 10.94 -8.16 16.29
N ALA A 381 11.88 -8.43 17.20
CA ALA A 381 12.43 -7.40 18.10
C ALA A 381 13.52 -6.55 17.43
N ARG A 382 14.21 -7.09 16.42
CA ARG A 382 15.41 -6.45 15.85
C ARG A 382 15.18 -5.89 14.47
N CYS A 383 14.48 -6.60 13.60
CA CYS A 383 14.27 -6.13 12.23
C CYS A 383 13.18 -5.06 12.19
N HIS A 384 13.41 -3.98 11.46
CA HIS A 384 12.44 -2.92 11.19
C HIS A 384 11.87 -3.08 9.78
N PHE A 385 10.54 -3.12 9.66
CA PHE A 385 9.82 -3.32 8.39
C PHE A 385 8.39 -2.80 8.49
N GLY A 386 7.71 -2.59 7.36
CA GLY A 386 6.32 -2.13 7.34
C GLY A 386 5.34 -3.14 7.91
N GLY A 387 5.27 -4.32 7.32
CA GLY A 387 4.41 -5.42 7.75
C GLY A 387 5.00 -6.77 7.38
N GLY A 388 4.32 -7.89 7.68
CA GLY A 388 4.87 -9.20 7.32
C GLY A 388 4.09 -10.40 7.84
N CYS A 389 4.60 -11.58 7.55
CA CYS A 389 3.98 -12.84 8.00
C CYS A 389 4.99 -13.75 8.68
N ILE A 390 4.52 -14.47 9.66
CA ILE A 390 5.22 -15.64 10.22
C ILE A 390 4.61 -16.89 9.59
N ASN A 391 5.46 -17.73 9.02
CA ASN A 391 5.09 -18.95 8.33
C ASN A 391 4.12 -18.77 7.14
N ASP A 392 4.04 -17.57 6.59
CA ASP A 392 3.31 -17.27 5.35
C ASP A 392 3.95 -16.10 4.60
N THR A 393 3.37 -15.71 3.45
CA THR A 393 3.78 -14.56 2.65
C THR A 393 2.56 -13.73 2.27
N ILE A 394 2.73 -12.45 2.01
CA ILE A 394 1.79 -11.47 1.45
C ILE A 394 0.42 -11.30 2.14
N ILE A 395 -0.14 -12.29 2.80
CA ILE A 395 -1.52 -12.27 3.31
C ILE A 395 -1.80 -11.21 4.39
N HIS A 396 -0.77 -10.61 4.99
CA HIS A 396 -0.93 -9.53 5.99
C HIS A 396 -1.62 -8.28 5.41
N LEU A 397 -1.57 -8.08 4.08
CA LEU A 397 -2.25 -6.98 3.40
C LEU A 397 -3.74 -7.26 3.11
N ALA A 398 -4.18 -8.51 3.16
CA ALA A 398 -5.53 -8.90 2.75
C ALA A 398 -6.57 -8.73 3.89
N THR A 399 -6.45 -7.66 4.68
CA THR A 399 -7.37 -7.39 5.79
C THR A 399 -7.51 -5.91 6.07
N SER A 400 -8.75 -5.45 6.23
CA SER A 400 -9.08 -4.08 6.67
C SER A 400 -8.93 -3.89 8.21
N GLN A 401 -8.40 -4.88 8.94
CA GLN A 401 -8.27 -4.83 10.40
C GLN A 401 -6.87 -4.43 10.87
N MET A 402 -5.91 -4.36 9.96
CA MET A 402 -4.52 -4.00 10.25
C MET A 402 -4.08 -2.88 9.31
N PRO A 403 -3.22 -1.95 9.79
CA PRO A 403 -2.62 -0.96 8.91
C PRO A 403 -1.71 -1.63 7.87
N PHE A 404 -1.67 -1.04 6.68
CA PHE A 404 -0.68 -1.35 5.66
C PHE A 404 0.11 -0.08 5.34
N GLY A 405 1.43 -0.17 5.39
CA GLY A 405 2.32 0.94 5.10
C GLY A 405 3.77 0.63 5.40
N GLY A 406 4.66 1.38 4.77
CA GLY A 406 6.12 1.24 4.91
C GLY A 406 6.72 2.11 6.01
N VAL A 407 8.03 1.95 6.22
CA VAL A 407 8.85 2.74 7.14
C VAL A 407 10.16 3.14 6.47
N GLY A 408 10.57 4.41 6.63
CA GLY A 408 11.79 4.92 6.02
C GLY A 408 11.72 4.92 4.48
N GLU A 409 12.59 4.16 3.82
CA GLU A 409 12.62 4.11 2.35
C GLU A 409 11.49 3.29 1.72
N SER A 410 10.76 2.50 2.49
CA SER A 410 9.60 1.74 2.00
C SER A 410 8.29 2.52 2.07
N GLY A 411 8.25 3.66 2.76
CA GLY A 411 7.06 4.50 2.79
C GLY A 411 6.94 5.39 4.02
N MET A 412 5.86 6.16 4.06
CA MET A 412 5.44 6.98 5.21
C MET A 412 3.93 7.06 5.29
N GLY A 413 3.40 6.87 6.49
CA GLY A 413 1.97 6.72 6.73
C GLY A 413 1.50 5.29 6.50
N CYS A 414 0.21 5.08 6.63
CA CYS A 414 -0.45 3.79 6.42
C CYS A 414 -1.90 4.00 6.02
N TYR A 415 -2.55 2.95 5.52
CA TYR A 415 -3.96 2.93 5.15
C TYR A 415 -4.56 1.53 5.39
N HIS A 416 -5.67 1.19 4.84
CA HIS A 416 -6.60 0.07 5.09
C HIS A 416 -7.52 0.32 6.29
N GLY A 417 -8.80 0.10 6.07
CA GLY A 417 -9.81 0.15 7.10
C GLY A 417 -9.84 1.46 7.89
N LYS A 418 -9.70 1.36 9.21
CA LYS A 418 -9.70 2.53 10.09
C LYS A 418 -8.55 3.49 9.77
N GLU A 419 -7.37 2.96 9.56
CA GLU A 419 -6.18 3.75 9.25
C GLU A 419 -6.30 4.44 7.89
N GLY A 420 -7.02 3.84 6.92
CA GLY A 420 -7.38 4.45 5.66
C GLY A 420 -8.29 5.68 5.85
N PHE A 421 -9.33 5.55 6.67
CA PHE A 421 -10.16 6.70 7.06
C PHE A 421 -9.32 7.79 7.77
N ASP A 422 -8.47 7.39 8.72
CA ASP A 422 -7.60 8.32 9.45
C ASP A 422 -6.55 8.98 8.53
N CYS A 423 -6.03 8.28 7.53
CA CYS A 423 -5.10 8.79 6.53
C CYS A 423 -5.65 10.00 5.76
N PHE A 424 -6.96 10.02 5.52
CA PHE A 424 -7.66 11.08 4.80
C PHE A 424 -8.46 12.05 5.69
N THR A 425 -8.26 11.99 7.02
CA THR A 425 -8.85 12.91 7.98
C THR A 425 -7.79 13.56 8.88
N HIS A 426 -8.05 14.80 9.28
CA HIS A 426 -7.33 15.49 10.34
C HIS A 426 -8.14 15.41 11.64
N GLN A 427 -7.52 14.97 12.74
CA GLN A 427 -8.17 14.91 14.05
C GLN A 427 -8.09 16.27 14.74
N ARG A 428 -9.22 16.98 14.83
CA ARG A 428 -9.31 18.26 15.55
C ARG A 428 -9.51 18.02 17.03
N SER A 429 -8.67 18.59 17.88
CA SER A 429 -8.81 18.56 19.32
C SER A 429 -9.66 19.75 19.79
N ILE A 430 -10.80 19.47 20.43
CA ILE A 430 -11.77 20.48 20.82
C ILE A 430 -12.04 20.37 22.32
N VAL A 431 -12.04 21.52 23.01
CA VAL A 431 -12.50 21.68 24.38
C VAL A 431 -13.75 22.54 24.37
N ASP A 432 -14.91 21.94 24.62
CA ASP A 432 -16.18 22.64 24.78
C ASP A 432 -16.33 23.08 26.23
N LYS A 433 -15.99 24.35 26.53
CA LYS A 433 -16.02 24.96 27.86
C LYS A 433 -17.39 25.56 28.13
N LYS A 434 -17.97 25.21 29.29
CA LYS A 434 -19.22 25.84 29.75
C LYS A 434 -19.00 27.30 30.16
N THR A 435 -19.99 28.15 29.90
CA THR A 435 -19.92 29.61 30.12
C THR A 435 -20.43 30.05 31.47
N TRP A 436 -21.12 29.17 32.24
CA TRP A 436 -21.67 29.47 33.55
C TRP A 436 -20.62 29.54 34.67
N MET A 437 -19.40 29.04 34.42
CA MET A 437 -18.29 29.06 35.35
C MET A 437 -16.97 29.39 34.62
N ASP A 438 -16.17 30.23 35.26
CA ASP A 438 -14.78 30.45 34.87
C ASP A 438 -13.88 30.48 36.12
N LEU A 439 -12.66 29.99 35.95
CA LEU A 439 -11.65 29.95 36.98
C LEU A 439 -10.67 31.11 36.81
N PRO A 440 -10.66 32.13 37.72
CA PRO A 440 -9.83 33.31 37.57
C PRO A 440 -8.32 33.03 37.74
N ILE A 441 -7.96 31.81 38.08
CA ILE A 441 -6.58 31.40 38.35
C ILE A 441 -5.66 31.61 37.15
N ARG A 442 -6.18 31.43 35.92
CA ARG A 442 -5.42 31.54 34.63
C ARG A 442 -5.19 32.97 34.16
N TYR A 443 -5.94 33.92 34.69
CA TYR A 443 -5.87 35.31 34.28
C TYR A 443 -4.83 36.10 35.06
N GLN A 444 -4.25 37.11 34.46
CA GLN A 444 -3.46 38.10 35.18
C GLN A 444 -4.36 38.83 36.20
N LYS A 445 -3.90 39.29 37.36
CA LYS A 445 -2.51 39.39 37.80
C LYS A 445 -2.09 38.05 38.45
N TYR A 446 -0.89 37.53 38.08
CA TYR A 446 -0.36 36.31 38.67
C TYR A 446 0.11 36.55 40.08
N ARG A 447 -0.44 35.85 41.06
CA ARG A 447 -0.09 35.92 42.48
C ARG A 447 0.45 34.55 42.92
N PHE A 448 1.31 34.52 43.92
CA PHE A 448 1.97 33.32 44.42
C PHE A 448 0.97 32.19 44.75
N TRP A 449 -0.21 32.51 45.35
CA TRP A 449 -1.22 31.52 45.65
C TRP A 449 -1.80 30.84 44.38
N LYS A 450 -1.90 31.57 43.25
CA LYS A 450 -2.34 30.99 41.99
C LYS A 450 -1.32 29.98 41.46
N GLU A 451 -0.05 30.30 41.59
CA GLU A 451 1.04 29.35 41.20
C GLU A 451 1.00 28.10 42.06
N LYS A 452 0.85 28.22 43.39
CA LYS A 452 0.72 27.10 44.32
C LYS A 452 -0.45 26.17 43.98
N MET A 453 -1.60 26.76 43.64
CA MET A 453 -2.75 25.98 43.17
C MET A 453 -2.49 25.27 41.84
N LEU A 454 -1.92 25.95 40.86
CA LEU A 454 -1.58 25.35 39.55
C LEU A 454 -0.63 24.16 39.70
N ARG A 455 0.38 24.28 40.59
CA ARG A 455 1.30 23.16 40.87
C ARG A 455 0.60 21.94 41.46
N GLY A 456 -0.56 22.11 42.14
CA GLY A 456 -1.42 21.01 42.61
C GLY A 456 -2.22 20.34 41.49
N PHE A 457 -2.66 21.10 40.49
CA PHE A 457 -3.45 20.57 39.34
C PHE A 457 -2.63 19.97 38.20
N LEU A 458 -1.38 20.38 38.06
CA LEU A 458 -0.49 19.98 36.94
C LEU A 458 0.52 18.88 37.33
N ARG A 459 0.26 18.16 38.40
CA ARG A 459 1.08 17.01 38.85
C ARG A 459 0.53 15.69 38.34
#